data_e239915dd9d3d7a3131cbada8ba5976d
#
_entry.id   e239915dd9d3d7a3131cbada8ba5976d
#
_cell.length_a   1.000
_cell.length_b   1.000
_cell.length_c   1.000
_cell.angle_alpha   90.00
_cell.angle_beta   90.00
_cell.angle_gamma   90.00
#
_symmetry.space_group_name_H-M   'P 1'
#
loop_
_entity.id
_entity.type
_entity.pdbx_description
1 polymer ?
#
loop_
_entity_poly.entity_id
_entity_poly.type
_entity_poly.pdbx_seq_one_letter_code
_entity_poly.pdbx_strand_id
1 'polypeptide(L)'
;MEIQVKEDMDMQKKWWHDKVAYQIYPKSFCDTNGDGIGDLRGIISKLDYLKELGVDIIWLSPIYKSPFVDQGYDISDYYAIAEEFGTMEEFDELLAEAKKRDMYLIMDLVVNHCSDKHEWFQKALADPDGPYADYFYFRKGKNGNPPSNYRSYFGEIGRAHV
;
A
#
# COMPACT_ATOMS: atom_id res chain seq x y z
N MET A 1 -15.53 41.78 28.57
CA MET A 1 -15.13 41.28 27.22
C MET A 1 -15.28 39.78 27.29
N GLU A 2 -16.47 39.30 27.04
CA GLU A 2 -16.81 37.88 27.07
C GLU A 2 -16.21 37.21 25.83
N ILE A 3 -15.35 36.26 26.04
CA ILE A 3 -14.85 35.34 24.99
C ILE A 3 -15.97 34.37 24.75
N GLN A 4 -16.75 34.58 23.71
CA GLN A 4 -17.73 33.65 23.22
C GLN A 4 -16.95 32.46 22.63
N VAL A 5 -16.85 31.39 23.40
CA VAL A 5 -16.40 30.10 22.92
C VAL A 5 -17.41 29.67 21.85
N LYS A 6 -16.99 29.64 20.59
CA LYS A 6 -17.80 29.06 19.51
C LYS A 6 -18.09 27.64 19.87
N GLU A 7 -19.35 27.40 20.20
CA GLU A 7 -19.93 26.09 20.42
C GLU A 7 -19.74 25.24 19.15
N ASP A 8 -19.23 24.05 19.40
CA ASP A 8 -19.43 22.81 18.68
C ASP A 8 -19.63 22.90 17.15
N MET A 9 -18.54 22.68 16.43
CA MET A 9 -18.68 21.97 15.17
C MET A 9 -19.26 20.61 15.52
N ASP A 10 -20.57 20.46 15.35
CA ASP A 10 -21.28 19.18 15.42
C ASP A 10 -20.64 18.22 14.40
N MET A 11 -19.61 17.51 14.85
CA MET A 11 -18.95 16.51 14.02
C MET A 11 -19.94 15.37 13.87
N GLN A 12 -20.71 15.42 12.79
CA GLN A 12 -21.61 14.33 12.45
C GLN A 12 -20.85 13.01 12.55
N LYS A 13 -21.28 12.16 13.48
CA LYS A 13 -20.70 10.84 13.71
C LYS A 13 -20.66 10.07 12.40
N LYS A 14 -19.47 9.73 11.94
CA LYS A 14 -19.26 8.88 10.77
C LYS A 14 -19.33 7.41 11.18
N TRP A 15 -19.68 6.53 10.25
CA TRP A 15 -19.84 5.11 10.51
C TRP A 15 -18.58 4.42 11.09
N TRP A 16 -17.39 4.98 10.80
CA TRP A 16 -16.12 4.43 11.28
C TRP A 16 -15.66 4.94 12.65
N HIS A 17 -16.33 5.93 13.24
CA HIS A 17 -15.90 6.52 14.53
C HIS A 17 -15.91 5.54 15.70
N ASP A 18 -16.72 4.47 15.62
CA ASP A 18 -16.81 3.42 16.64
C ASP A 18 -16.11 2.12 16.20
N LYS A 19 -15.31 2.17 15.15
CA LYS A 19 -14.70 0.98 14.56
C LYS A 19 -13.26 0.81 15.01
N VAL A 20 -12.87 -0.43 15.24
CA VAL A 20 -11.50 -0.81 15.53
C VAL A 20 -10.85 -1.30 14.25
N ALA A 21 -9.79 -0.59 13.83
CA ALA A 21 -8.97 -1.01 12.70
C ALA A 21 -7.72 -1.75 13.20
N TYR A 22 -7.42 -2.88 12.56
CA TYR A 22 -6.25 -3.71 12.83
C TYR A 22 -5.41 -3.84 11.56
N GLN A 23 -4.16 -3.39 11.62
CA GLN A 23 -3.25 -3.53 10.49
C GLN A 23 -2.65 -4.93 10.46
N ILE A 24 -2.70 -5.56 9.29
CA ILE A 24 -2.04 -6.81 8.99
C ILE A 24 -0.89 -6.54 8.02
N TYR A 25 0.32 -6.94 8.43
CA TYR A 25 1.46 -7.11 7.55
C TYR A 25 1.46 -8.58 7.07
N PRO A 26 1.00 -8.87 5.84
CA PRO A 26 0.73 -10.24 5.41
C PRO A 26 1.93 -11.16 5.59
N LYS A 27 3.11 -10.70 5.18
CA LYS A 27 4.36 -11.45 5.22
C LYS A 27 4.67 -12.14 6.57
N SER A 28 4.26 -11.52 7.69
CA SER A 28 4.57 -12.02 9.04
C SER A 28 3.35 -12.47 9.83
N PHE A 29 2.17 -12.50 9.23
CA PHE A 29 0.93 -12.74 9.97
C PHE A 29 0.61 -14.22 10.18
N CYS A 30 0.44 -14.97 9.11
CA CYS A 30 0.15 -16.40 9.16
C CYS A 30 0.53 -17.08 7.85
N ASP A 31 1.48 -18.00 7.92
CA ASP A 31 1.96 -18.83 6.81
C ASP A 31 1.14 -20.14 6.79
N THR A 32 0.53 -20.46 5.65
CA THR A 32 -0.26 -21.70 5.51
C THR A 32 0.41 -22.75 4.64
N ASN A 33 1.39 -22.37 3.83
CA ASN A 33 2.09 -23.28 2.92
C ASN A 33 3.46 -23.77 3.45
N GLY A 34 3.98 -23.12 4.51
CA GLY A 34 5.22 -23.51 5.18
C GLY A 34 6.49 -22.96 4.52
N ASP A 35 6.38 -21.90 3.72
CA ASP A 35 7.52 -21.27 3.05
C ASP A 35 8.20 -20.17 3.90
N GLY A 36 7.63 -19.84 5.05
CA GLY A 36 8.13 -18.82 5.97
C GLY A 36 7.56 -17.43 5.69
N ILE A 37 6.63 -17.30 4.74
CA ILE A 37 5.96 -16.06 4.36
C ILE A 37 4.47 -16.22 4.63
N GLY A 38 3.87 -15.27 5.36
CA GLY A 38 2.42 -15.25 5.57
C GLY A 38 1.68 -14.95 4.29
N ASP A 39 0.46 -15.47 4.16
CA ASP A 39 -0.32 -15.45 2.93
C ASP A 39 -1.80 -15.09 3.14
N LEU A 40 -2.54 -14.88 2.05
CA LEU A 40 -3.96 -14.53 2.10
C LEU A 40 -4.80 -15.65 2.73
N ARG A 41 -4.46 -16.91 2.53
CA ARG A 41 -5.09 -18.07 3.18
C ARG A 41 -4.91 -18.01 4.70
N GLY A 42 -3.73 -17.59 5.14
CA GLY A 42 -3.45 -17.37 6.56
C GLY A 42 -4.35 -16.28 7.16
N ILE A 43 -4.55 -15.19 6.45
CA ILE A 43 -5.46 -14.13 6.88
C ILE A 43 -6.90 -14.65 6.96
N ILE A 44 -7.37 -15.34 5.92
CA ILE A 44 -8.72 -15.94 5.90
C ILE A 44 -8.91 -16.87 7.09
N SER A 45 -7.93 -17.72 7.39
CA SER A 45 -7.99 -18.68 8.49
C SER A 45 -8.10 -18.04 9.88
N LYS A 46 -7.73 -16.76 9.99
CA LYS A 46 -7.72 -15.99 11.25
C LYS A 46 -8.85 -14.97 11.38
N LEU A 47 -9.78 -14.91 10.43
CA LEU A 47 -10.87 -13.93 10.47
C LEU A 47 -11.76 -14.08 11.69
N ASP A 48 -12.07 -15.32 12.14
CA ASP A 48 -12.86 -15.56 13.35
C ASP A 48 -12.12 -15.05 14.60
N TYR A 49 -10.81 -15.33 14.70
CA TYR A 49 -9.98 -14.79 15.77
C TYR A 49 -9.99 -13.25 15.79
N LEU A 50 -9.85 -12.60 14.63
CA LEU A 50 -9.89 -11.15 14.54
C LEU A 50 -11.26 -10.60 14.93
N LYS A 51 -12.34 -11.29 14.56
CA LYS A 51 -13.70 -10.91 14.95
C LYS A 51 -13.92 -11.04 16.47
N GLU A 52 -13.47 -12.11 17.08
CA GLU A 52 -13.52 -12.32 18.53
C GLU A 52 -12.69 -11.27 19.29
N LEU A 53 -11.58 -10.83 18.71
CA LEU A 53 -10.76 -9.74 19.25
C LEU A 53 -11.46 -8.37 19.18
N GLY A 54 -12.56 -8.25 18.44
CA GLY A 54 -13.31 -7.02 18.28
C GLY A 54 -12.85 -6.14 17.10
N VAL A 55 -12.14 -6.71 16.14
CA VAL A 55 -11.73 -5.98 14.92
C VAL A 55 -12.91 -5.80 13.98
N ASP A 56 -13.14 -4.59 13.54
CA ASP A 56 -14.16 -4.23 12.54
C ASP A 56 -13.56 -3.98 11.15
N ILE A 57 -12.32 -3.50 11.10
CA ILE A 57 -11.66 -3.10 9.86
C ILE A 57 -10.28 -3.75 9.81
N ILE A 58 -10.01 -4.48 8.75
CA ILE A 58 -8.69 -5.01 8.44
C ILE A 58 -8.01 -4.04 7.49
N TRP A 59 -6.84 -3.53 7.86
CA TRP A 59 -5.97 -2.77 6.97
C TRP A 59 -4.80 -3.66 6.54
N LEU A 60 -4.74 -3.97 5.24
CA LEU A 60 -3.64 -4.74 4.66
C LEU A 60 -2.51 -3.80 4.23
N SER A 61 -1.29 -4.05 4.70
CA SER A 61 -0.09 -3.52 4.06
C SER A 61 -0.01 -4.05 2.62
N PRO A 62 0.77 -3.40 1.72
CA PRO A 62 0.71 -3.71 0.30
C PRO A 62 0.88 -5.19 -0.01
N ILE A 63 -0.03 -5.74 -0.84
CA ILE A 63 -0.01 -7.11 -1.33
C ILE A 63 0.16 -7.18 -2.85
N TYR A 64 0.37 -6.03 -3.49
CA TYR A 64 0.56 -5.93 -4.93
C TYR A 64 1.88 -6.57 -5.37
N LYS A 65 1.97 -6.92 -6.66
CA LYS A 65 3.21 -7.41 -7.25
C LYS A 65 4.34 -6.40 -7.07
N SER A 66 5.45 -6.86 -6.51
CA SER A 66 6.59 -6.04 -6.11
C SER A 66 7.88 -6.84 -6.18
N PRO A 67 9.03 -6.25 -6.47
CA PRO A 67 10.34 -6.87 -6.25
C PRO A 67 10.77 -6.91 -4.79
N PHE A 68 9.96 -6.36 -3.86
CA PHE A 68 10.17 -6.35 -2.41
C PHE A 68 11.50 -5.72 -1.94
N VAL A 69 12.04 -4.77 -2.69
CA VAL A 69 13.21 -3.99 -2.29
C VAL A 69 12.85 -3.06 -1.12
N ASP A 70 11.62 -2.55 -1.12
CA ASP A 70 11.02 -1.74 -0.04
C ASP A 70 9.81 -2.44 0.60
N GLN A 71 9.93 -3.74 0.88
CA GLN A 71 8.95 -4.54 1.62
C GLN A 71 7.53 -4.50 1.05
N GLY A 72 7.38 -4.31 -0.27
CA GLY A 72 6.10 -4.26 -0.96
C GLY A 72 5.62 -2.83 -1.29
N TYR A 73 6.28 -1.78 -0.77
CA TYR A 73 5.96 -0.39 -1.13
C TYR A 73 6.57 0.04 -2.47
N ASP A 74 7.39 -0.80 -3.10
CA ASP A 74 7.94 -0.66 -4.45
C ASP A 74 7.11 -1.46 -5.46
N ILE A 75 5.89 -1.00 -5.75
CA ILE A 75 4.92 -1.73 -6.55
C ILE A 75 5.32 -1.75 -8.03
N SER A 76 5.41 -2.95 -8.59
CA SER A 76 5.71 -3.16 -10.02
C SER A 76 4.47 -3.41 -10.88
N ASP A 77 3.35 -3.82 -10.26
CA ASP A 77 2.05 -3.98 -10.91
C ASP A 77 0.92 -3.79 -9.89
N TYR A 78 0.08 -2.77 -10.10
CA TYR A 78 -1.05 -2.47 -9.22
C TYR A 78 -2.28 -3.35 -9.46
N TYR A 79 -2.28 -4.15 -10.53
CA TYR A 79 -3.41 -5.00 -10.93
C TYR A 79 -3.21 -6.47 -10.60
N ALA A 80 -2.06 -6.82 -9.99
CA ALA A 80 -1.73 -8.20 -9.64
C ALA A 80 -1.36 -8.31 -8.15
N ILE A 81 -1.75 -9.42 -7.55
CA ILE A 81 -1.27 -9.84 -6.22
C ILE A 81 0.14 -10.41 -6.37
N ALA A 82 1.01 -10.17 -5.40
CA ALA A 82 2.31 -10.81 -5.32
C ALA A 82 2.16 -12.32 -5.09
N GLU A 83 2.86 -13.12 -5.87
CA GLU A 83 2.75 -14.59 -5.86
C GLU A 83 3.02 -15.19 -4.47
N GLU A 84 3.88 -14.54 -3.69
CA GLU A 84 4.20 -14.91 -2.31
C GLU A 84 3.00 -14.82 -1.37
N PHE A 85 2.04 -13.95 -1.67
CA PHE A 85 0.86 -13.75 -0.82
C PHE A 85 -0.36 -14.53 -1.30
N GLY A 86 -0.37 -14.97 -2.57
CA GLY A 86 -1.47 -15.73 -3.13
C GLY A 86 -1.97 -15.20 -4.48
N THR A 87 -3.25 -15.44 -4.74
CA THR A 87 -3.88 -15.13 -6.03
C THR A 87 -4.99 -14.10 -5.88
N MET A 88 -5.48 -13.59 -7.03
CA MET A 88 -6.64 -12.68 -7.05
C MET A 88 -7.90 -13.39 -6.56
N GLU A 89 -8.07 -14.67 -6.87
CA GLU A 89 -9.20 -15.48 -6.39
C GLU A 89 -9.18 -15.62 -4.86
N GLU A 90 -8.00 -15.76 -4.26
CA GLU A 90 -7.86 -15.80 -2.80
C GLU A 90 -8.12 -14.44 -2.16
N PHE A 91 -7.79 -13.35 -2.86
CA PHE A 91 -8.16 -12.02 -2.41
C PHE A 91 -9.68 -11.80 -2.47
N ASP A 92 -10.35 -12.24 -3.54
CA ASP A 92 -11.80 -12.19 -3.65
C ASP A 92 -12.47 -13.04 -2.55
N GLU A 93 -11.91 -14.20 -2.22
CA GLU A 93 -12.36 -15.04 -1.11
C GLU A 93 -12.20 -14.30 0.23
N LEU A 94 -11.06 -13.65 0.47
CA LEU A 94 -10.83 -12.84 1.67
C LEU A 94 -11.89 -11.74 1.83
N LEU A 95 -12.20 -11.03 0.74
CA LEU A 95 -13.26 -10.01 0.74
C LEU A 95 -14.62 -10.61 1.11
N ALA A 96 -14.98 -11.75 0.51
CA ALA A 96 -16.24 -12.41 0.76
C ALA A 96 -16.34 -12.91 2.22
N GLU A 97 -15.29 -13.51 2.75
CA GLU A 97 -15.24 -14.04 4.11
C GLU A 97 -15.22 -12.94 5.18
N ALA A 98 -14.51 -11.83 4.93
CA ALA A 98 -14.55 -10.65 5.80
C ALA A 98 -15.98 -10.05 5.85
N LYS A 99 -16.63 -9.92 4.69
CA LYS A 99 -18.01 -9.41 4.59
C LYS A 99 -19.02 -10.27 5.34
N LYS A 100 -18.90 -11.60 5.33
CA LYS A 100 -19.77 -12.51 6.10
C LYS A 100 -19.69 -12.27 7.62
N ARG A 101 -18.59 -11.68 8.08
CA ARG A 101 -18.31 -11.36 9.49
C ARG A 101 -18.55 -9.89 9.84
N ASP A 102 -19.18 -9.13 8.94
CA ASP A 102 -19.34 -7.67 9.08
C ASP A 102 -18.01 -6.96 9.33
N MET A 103 -16.96 -7.38 8.63
CA MET A 103 -15.64 -6.77 8.66
C MET A 103 -15.37 -6.05 7.33
N TYR A 104 -14.77 -4.88 7.44
CA TYR A 104 -14.33 -4.09 6.28
C TYR A 104 -12.87 -4.34 5.97
N LEU A 105 -12.49 -4.14 4.72
CA LEU A 105 -11.11 -4.21 4.28
C LEU A 105 -10.64 -2.85 3.77
N ILE A 106 -9.47 -2.43 4.20
CA ILE A 106 -8.74 -1.28 3.66
C ILE A 106 -7.46 -1.79 3.01
N MET A 107 -7.26 -1.39 1.76
CA MET A 107 -6.01 -1.63 1.05
C MET A 107 -5.09 -0.43 1.19
N ASP A 108 -3.80 -0.70 1.35
CA ASP A 108 -2.79 0.34 1.28
C ASP A 108 -2.69 0.87 -0.15
N LEU A 109 -2.79 2.18 -0.32
CA LEU A 109 -2.76 2.83 -1.63
C LEU A 109 -1.46 3.60 -1.83
N VAL A 110 -0.47 2.94 -2.41
CA VAL A 110 0.85 3.52 -2.67
C VAL A 110 0.83 4.25 -4.02
N VAL A 111 0.45 5.53 -4.02
CA VAL A 111 0.32 6.37 -5.25
C VAL A 111 1.35 7.49 -5.33
N ASN A 112 2.29 7.54 -4.38
CA ASN A 112 3.35 8.55 -4.39
C ASN A 112 4.49 8.19 -5.35
N HIS A 113 4.76 6.92 -5.53
CA HIS A 113 5.82 6.36 -6.37
C HIS A 113 5.44 4.94 -6.82
N CYS A 114 6.23 4.37 -7.70
CA CYS A 114 6.18 2.96 -8.06
C CYS A 114 7.61 2.37 -8.08
N SER A 115 7.72 1.07 -8.28
CA SER A 115 8.99 0.39 -8.52
C SER A 115 9.65 0.87 -9.82
N ASP A 116 10.97 0.83 -9.86
CA ASP A 116 11.72 0.96 -11.10
C ASP A 116 11.40 -0.17 -12.11
N LYS A 117 10.83 -1.28 -11.64
CA LYS A 117 10.37 -2.40 -12.48
C LYS A 117 8.96 -2.21 -13.02
N HIS A 118 8.24 -1.14 -12.59
CA HIS A 118 6.92 -0.86 -13.11
C HIS A 118 6.98 -0.50 -14.60
N GLU A 119 6.04 -1.02 -15.38
CA GLU A 119 6.05 -0.81 -16.84
C GLU A 119 6.00 0.67 -17.24
N TRP A 120 5.29 1.50 -16.48
CA TRP A 120 5.22 2.94 -16.75
C TRP A 120 6.60 3.59 -16.67
N PHE A 121 7.36 3.25 -15.63
CA PHE A 121 8.71 3.79 -15.46
C PHE A 121 9.66 3.28 -16.54
N GLN A 122 9.61 1.99 -16.86
CA GLN A 122 10.42 1.40 -17.92
C GLN A 122 10.11 2.02 -19.30
N LYS A 123 8.83 2.25 -19.59
CA LYS A 123 8.42 2.93 -20.84
C LYS A 123 8.85 4.39 -20.88
N ALA A 124 8.77 5.12 -19.76
CA ALA A 124 9.24 6.50 -19.65
C ALA A 124 10.76 6.62 -19.85
N LEU A 125 11.54 5.63 -19.37
CA LEU A 125 12.98 5.58 -19.59
C LEU A 125 13.34 5.24 -21.05
N ALA A 126 12.59 4.33 -21.68
CA ALA A 126 12.85 3.90 -23.05
C ALA A 126 12.50 4.96 -24.09
N ASP A 127 11.48 5.78 -23.82
CA ASP A 127 11.03 6.88 -24.68
C ASP A 127 10.75 8.15 -23.86
N PRO A 128 11.76 9.00 -23.68
CA PRO A 128 11.65 10.24 -22.89
C PRO A 128 10.67 11.29 -23.47
N ASP A 129 10.26 11.15 -24.71
CA ASP A 129 9.28 12.03 -25.38
C ASP A 129 7.94 11.32 -25.59
N GLY A 130 7.80 10.11 -25.11
CA GLY A 130 6.62 9.25 -25.27
C GLY A 130 5.50 9.54 -24.27
N PRO A 131 4.39 8.79 -24.39
CA PRO A 131 3.17 9.05 -23.59
C PRO A 131 3.33 8.84 -22.09
N TYR A 132 4.40 8.19 -21.64
CA TYR A 132 4.69 7.96 -20.22
C TYR A 132 5.72 8.95 -19.65
N ALA A 133 6.29 9.84 -20.47
CA ALA A 133 7.34 10.78 -20.05
C ALA A 133 6.86 11.71 -18.90
N ASP A 134 5.61 12.16 -18.99
CA ASP A 134 5.02 13.07 -18.00
C ASP A 134 4.51 12.38 -16.72
N TYR A 135 4.62 11.05 -16.63
CA TYR A 135 4.26 10.32 -15.40
C TYR A 135 5.30 10.51 -14.30
N PHE A 136 6.52 10.93 -14.67
CA PHE A 136 7.65 11.07 -13.75
C PHE A 136 8.36 12.41 -13.93
N TYR A 137 8.91 12.92 -12.85
CA TYR A 137 9.68 14.16 -12.89
C TYR A 137 11.15 13.88 -13.23
N PHE A 138 11.51 13.97 -14.51
CA PHE A 138 12.90 13.94 -14.95
C PHE A 138 13.46 15.35 -15.01
N ARG A 139 14.65 15.56 -14.42
CA ARG A 139 15.37 16.83 -14.46
C ARG A 139 16.84 16.57 -14.73
N LYS A 140 17.38 17.28 -15.70
CA LYS A 140 18.83 17.21 -15.99
C LYS A 140 19.62 17.82 -14.83
N GLY A 141 20.65 17.12 -14.40
CA GLY A 141 21.64 17.65 -13.48
C GLY A 141 22.47 18.78 -14.10
N LYS A 142 23.22 19.50 -13.29
CA LYS A 142 24.12 20.57 -13.74
C LYS A 142 25.55 20.22 -13.36
N ASN A 143 26.44 20.21 -14.35
CA ASN A 143 27.90 19.93 -14.18
C ASN A 143 28.17 18.59 -13.45
N GLY A 144 27.43 17.53 -13.80
CA GLY A 144 27.55 16.20 -13.18
C GLY A 144 26.96 16.07 -11.78
N ASN A 145 26.35 17.13 -11.25
CA ASN A 145 25.68 17.13 -9.96
C ASN A 145 24.17 16.96 -10.13
N PRO A 146 23.44 16.48 -9.09
CA PRO A 146 21.99 16.46 -9.08
C PRO A 146 21.37 17.84 -9.36
N PRO A 147 20.10 17.90 -9.86
CA PRO A 147 19.45 19.18 -10.19
C PRO A 147 19.12 20.03 -8.97
N SER A 148 19.14 19.46 -7.78
CA SER A 148 18.87 20.15 -6.51
C SER A 148 19.71 19.56 -5.37
N ASN A 149 19.64 20.21 -4.21
CA ASN A 149 20.27 19.74 -2.97
C ASN A 149 19.28 18.96 -2.07
N TYR A 150 18.12 18.63 -2.54
CA TYR A 150 17.16 17.79 -1.80
C TYR A 150 17.76 16.40 -1.58
N ARG A 151 17.36 15.78 -0.50
CA ARG A 151 17.71 14.40 -0.19
C ARG A 151 16.45 13.57 -0.05
N SER A 152 16.48 12.34 -0.52
CA SER A 152 15.43 11.37 -0.23
C SER A 152 15.61 10.80 1.19
N TYR A 153 14.63 10.08 1.67
CA TYR A 153 14.76 9.32 2.91
C TYR A 153 15.94 8.34 2.88
N PHE A 154 16.27 7.79 1.71
CA PHE A 154 17.36 6.84 1.49
C PHE A 154 18.70 7.50 1.13
N GLY A 155 18.80 8.81 1.15
CA GLY A 155 20.04 9.55 0.89
C GLY A 155 19.96 10.54 -0.28
N GLU A 156 20.64 10.27 -1.39
CA GLU A 156 20.65 11.20 -2.53
C GLU A 156 19.35 11.22 -3.30
N ILE A 157 18.85 12.42 -3.61
CA ILE A 157 17.73 12.60 -4.56
C ILE A 157 18.25 12.60 -5.99
N GLY A 158 17.40 12.11 -6.87
CA GLY A 158 17.50 12.36 -8.29
C GLY A 158 18.24 11.28 -9.05
N ARG A 159 18.44 10.16 -8.42
CA ARG A 159 18.58 8.91 -9.17
C ARG A 159 17.33 8.10 -8.94
N ALA A 160 16.54 7.84 -9.99
CA ALA A 160 15.68 6.69 -9.97
C ALA A 160 16.54 5.56 -9.43
N HIS A 161 16.09 4.84 -8.42
CA HIS A 161 16.77 3.63 -8.01
C HIS A 161 16.62 2.63 -9.18
N VAL A 162 17.58 2.66 -10.08
CA VAL A 162 17.71 1.75 -11.21
C VAL A 162 18.64 0.65 -10.76
#